data_dd17e9c50be494fecffcd620fa9d5136
#
_entry.id   dd17e9c50be494fecffcd620fa9d5136
#
_cell.length_a   1.000
_cell.length_b   1.000
_cell.length_c   1.000
_cell.angle_alpha   90.00
_cell.angle_beta   90.00
_cell.angle_gamma   90.00
#
_symmetry.space_group_name_H-M   'P 1'
#
loop_
_entity.id
_entity.type
_entity.pdbx_description
1 polymer ?
#
loop_
_entity_poly.entity_id
_entity_poly.type
_entity_poly.pdbx_seq_one_letter_code
_entity_poly.pdbx_strand_id
1 'polypeptide(L)'
;MDPQALHQAFADQQSDCYRSARYWACRETFWRFIDHLCKLAIFLTSAGAVCIQAVGGNPAGTGWCAAAALSAFALESLAVEGKITFAVKQCQRYSTILMLFPVDETEEDARLLKRIRNERLMVEKDETILLECLDVFCHNKQCVAEGREDDMVKLTFIERWVGCYFPMAYKKKAA
;
A
#
# COMPACT_ATOMS: atom_id res chain seq x y z
N MET A 1 -15.93 14.16 29.13
CA MET A 1 -16.07 14.37 27.68
C MET A 1 -17.55 14.19 27.37
N ASP A 2 -18.11 15.00 26.49
CA ASP A 2 -19.48 14.83 26.04
C ASP A 2 -19.62 13.47 25.33
N PRO A 3 -20.66 12.65 25.61
CA PRO A 3 -20.85 11.36 24.98
C PRO A 3 -20.87 11.42 23.43
N GLN A 4 -21.51 12.44 22.87
CA GLN A 4 -21.53 12.63 21.41
C GLN A 4 -20.15 12.93 20.83
N ALA A 5 -19.36 13.76 21.52
CA ALA A 5 -17.99 14.06 21.12
C ALA A 5 -17.06 12.83 21.25
N LEU A 6 -17.32 11.96 22.22
CA LEU A 6 -16.59 10.71 22.38
C LEU A 6 -16.90 9.75 21.24
N HIS A 7 -18.19 9.54 20.94
CA HIS A 7 -18.63 8.69 19.83
C HIS A 7 -18.04 9.16 18.48
N GLN A 8 -18.13 10.47 18.20
CA GLN A 8 -17.52 11.02 16.99
C GLN A 8 -16.00 10.77 16.92
N ALA A 9 -15.30 10.91 18.04
CA ALA A 9 -13.86 10.66 18.12
C ALA A 9 -13.51 9.17 17.86
N PHE A 10 -14.36 8.23 18.29
CA PHE A 10 -14.20 6.80 17.94
C PHE A 10 -14.43 6.56 16.46
N ALA A 11 -15.50 7.12 15.88
CA ALA A 11 -15.80 6.99 14.45
C ALA A 11 -14.66 7.55 13.57
N ASP A 12 -14.12 8.72 13.91
CA ASP A 12 -13.01 9.33 13.19
C ASP A 12 -11.74 8.46 13.26
N GLN A 13 -11.40 7.94 14.45
CA GLN A 13 -10.23 7.06 14.61
C GLN A 13 -10.41 5.73 13.87
N GLN A 14 -11.63 5.19 13.87
CA GLN A 14 -11.94 3.96 13.15
C GLN A 14 -11.82 4.15 11.63
N SER A 15 -12.37 5.25 11.11
CA SER A 15 -12.27 5.64 9.70
C SER A 15 -10.81 5.78 9.27
N ASP A 16 -9.98 6.46 10.07
CA ASP A 16 -8.55 6.60 9.84
C ASP A 16 -7.81 5.25 9.81
N CYS A 17 -8.13 4.34 10.74
CA CYS A 17 -7.52 3.00 10.76
C CYS A 17 -7.92 2.18 9.54
N TYR A 18 -9.18 2.24 9.08
CA TYR A 18 -9.62 1.58 7.85
C TYR A 18 -8.90 2.16 6.62
N ARG A 19 -8.73 3.48 6.55
CA ARG A 19 -7.99 4.15 5.47
C ARG A 19 -6.55 3.65 5.43
N SER A 20 -5.86 3.62 6.58
CA SER A 20 -4.47 3.16 6.68
C SER A 20 -4.31 1.67 6.36
N ALA A 21 -5.22 0.81 6.85
CA ALA A 21 -5.21 -0.61 6.50
C ALA A 21 -5.36 -0.81 4.98
N ARG A 22 -6.28 -0.08 4.33
CA ARG A 22 -6.49 -0.11 2.88
C ARG A 22 -5.28 0.39 2.11
N TYR A 23 -4.63 1.44 2.60
CA TYR A 23 -3.38 1.97 2.03
C TYR A 23 -2.29 0.89 1.98
N TRP A 24 -2.07 0.19 3.08
CA TRP A 24 -1.05 -0.86 3.14
C TRP A 24 -1.41 -2.10 2.33
N ALA A 25 -2.69 -2.47 2.26
CA ALA A 25 -3.17 -3.53 1.37
C ALA A 25 -2.94 -3.20 -0.13
N CYS A 26 -3.17 -1.95 -0.53
CA CYS A 26 -2.86 -1.50 -1.90
C CYS A 26 -1.34 -1.56 -2.18
N ARG A 27 -0.50 -1.16 -1.22
CA ARG A 27 0.96 -1.26 -1.36
C ARG A 27 1.45 -2.71 -1.43
N GLU A 28 0.89 -3.60 -0.63
CA GLU A 28 1.19 -5.04 -0.71
C GLU A 28 0.86 -5.57 -2.10
N THR A 29 -0.36 -5.30 -2.60
CA THR A 29 -0.81 -5.76 -3.92
C THR A 29 0.11 -5.26 -5.03
N PHE A 30 0.53 -3.99 -4.98
CA PHE A 30 1.47 -3.42 -5.93
C PHE A 30 2.82 -4.13 -5.91
N TRP A 31 3.44 -4.32 -4.73
CA TRP A 31 4.74 -4.98 -4.64
C TRP A 31 4.69 -6.45 -5.04
N ARG A 32 3.58 -7.17 -4.73
CA ARG A 32 3.35 -8.53 -5.24
C ARG A 32 3.24 -8.56 -6.75
N PHE A 33 2.56 -7.59 -7.37
CA PHE A 33 2.48 -7.48 -8.83
C PHE A 33 3.87 -7.25 -9.45
N ILE A 34 4.68 -6.35 -8.89
CA ILE A 34 6.07 -6.12 -9.35
C ILE A 34 6.90 -7.40 -9.22
N ASP A 35 6.81 -8.10 -8.09
CA ASP A 35 7.50 -9.37 -7.86
C ASP A 35 7.15 -10.40 -8.94
N HIS A 36 5.85 -10.56 -9.23
CA HIS A 36 5.38 -11.49 -10.27
C HIS A 36 5.86 -11.11 -11.67
N LEU A 37 5.82 -9.82 -12.02
CA LEU A 37 6.32 -9.33 -13.31
C LEU A 37 7.82 -9.62 -13.48
N CYS A 38 8.61 -9.33 -12.46
CA CYS A 38 10.04 -9.58 -12.51
C CYS A 38 10.35 -11.09 -12.58
N LYS A 39 9.67 -11.93 -11.83
CA LYS A 39 9.81 -13.40 -11.90
C LYS A 39 9.43 -13.93 -13.28
N LEU A 40 8.35 -13.43 -13.86
CA LEU A 40 7.96 -13.78 -15.23
C LEU A 40 9.00 -13.34 -16.25
N ALA A 41 9.55 -12.14 -16.11
CA ALA A 41 10.61 -11.65 -16.99
C ALA A 41 11.87 -12.52 -16.89
N ILE A 42 12.29 -12.91 -15.68
CA ILE A 42 13.42 -13.83 -15.45
C ILE A 42 13.15 -15.18 -16.13
N PHE A 43 11.95 -15.73 -15.92
CA PHE A 43 11.58 -17.02 -16.50
C PHE A 43 11.61 -16.99 -18.04
N LEU A 44 10.99 -16.00 -18.67
CA LEU A 44 10.93 -15.85 -20.12
C LEU A 44 12.32 -15.63 -20.73
N THR A 45 13.15 -14.80 -20.10
CA THR A 45 14.51 -14.52 -20.58
C THR A 45 15.43 -15.74 -20.43
N SER A 46 15.29 -16.47 -19.31
CA SER A 46 16.07 -17.71 -19.08
C SER A 46 15.68 -18.81 -20.06
N ALA A 47 14.39 -19.04 -20.27
CA ALA A 47 13.89 -20.01 -21.24
C ALA A 47 14.32 -19.67 -22.68
N GLY A 48 14.23 -18.38 -23.05
CA GLY A 48 14.68 -17.88 -24.34
C GLY A 48 16.20 -18.12 -24.56
N ALA A 49 17.02 -17.88 -23.55
CA ALA A 49 18.46 -18.11 -23.60
C ALA A 49 18.80 -19.59 -23.87
N VAL A 50 18.12 -20.51 -23.16
CA VAL A 50 18.31 -21.96 -23.34
C VAL A 50 17.90 -22.40 -24.75
N CYS A 51 16.76 -21.93 -25.27
CA CYS A 51 16.30 -22.25 -26.61
C CYS A 51 17.29 -21.79 -27.70
N ILE A 52 17.84 -20.58 -27.58
CA ILE A 52 18.78 -20.02 -28.54
C ILE A 52 20.10 -20.76 -28.50
N GLN A 53 20.61 -21.18 -27.35
CA GLN A 53 21.81 -21.98 -27.24
C GLN A 53 21.63 -23.39 -27.83
N ALA A 54 20.46 -24.00 -27.67
CA ALA A 54 20.15 -25.32 -28.22
C ALA A 54 20.08 -25.34 -29.75
N VAL A 55 19.77 -24.20 -30.39
CA VAL A 55 19.62 -24.09 -31.87
C VAL A 55 20.90 -23.63 -32.56
N GLY A 56 22.04 -23.44 -31.86
CA GLY A 56 23.32 -23.22 -32.50
C GLY A 56 24.11 -21.95 -32.14
N GLY A 57 23.90 -21.44 -30.94
CA GLY A 57 24.83 -20.47 -30.33
C GLY A 57 24.97 -19.14 -31.07
N ASN A 58 23.91 -18.37 -31.17
CA ASN A 58 23.95 -17.02 -31.73
C ASN A 58 24.27 -15.97 -30.62
N PRO A 59 25.00 -14.87 -30.91
CA PRO A 59 25.25 -13.78 -29.96
C PRO A 59 23.99 -13.16 -29.34
N ALA A 60 22.82 -13.37 -29.96
CA ALA A 60 21.53 -13.04 -29.36
C ALA A 60 21.28 -13.78 -28.02
N GLY A 61 21.80 -15.00 -27.83
CA GLY A 61 21.64 -15.74 -26.56
C GLY A 61 22.32 -15.05 -25.37
N THR A 62 23.47 -14.41 -25.61
CA THR A 62 24.15 -13.63 -24.55
C THR A 62 23.33 -12.40 -24.10
N GLY A 63 22.62 -11.76 -25.03
CA GLY A 63 21.71 -10.67 -24.74
C GLY A 63 20.55 -11.09 -23.84
N TRP A 64 19.97 -12.27 -24.08
CA TRP A 64 18.90 -12.84 -23.25
C TRP A 64 19.39 -13.22 -21.84
N CYS A 65 20.58 -13.77 -21.71
CA CYS A 65 21.19 -14.05 -20.41
C CYS A 65 21.45 -12.75 -19.62
N ALA A 66 21.93 -11.70 -20.30
CA ALA A 66 22.14 -10.40 -19.66
C ALA A 66 20.81 -9.77 -19.21
N ALA A 67 19.73 -9.88 -20.00
CA ALA A 67 18.41 -9.41 -19.61
C ALA A 67 17.85 -10.16 -18.39
N ALA A 68 18.04 -11.48 -18.32
CA ALA A 68 17.67 -12.27 -17.15
C ALA A 68 18.43 -11.85 -15.89
N ALA A 69 19.74 -11.65 -16.00
CA ALA A 69 20.58 -11.20 -14.90
C ALA A 69 20.20 -9.78 -14.41
N LEU A 70 19.90 -8.87 -15.34
CA LEU A 70 19.42 -7.51 -14.99
C LEU A 70 18.07 -7.55 -14.30
N SER A 71 17.16 -8.42 -14.71
CA SER A 71 15.85 -8.57 -14.06
C SER A 71 15.98 -9.12 -12.65
N ALA A 72 16.86 -10.10 -12.43
CA ALA A 72 17.16 -10.66 -11.11
C ALA A 72 17.82 -9.61 -10.20
N PHE A 73 18.80 -8.87 -10.72
CA PHE A 73 19.45 -7.79 -10.00
C PHE A 73 18.46 -6.66 -9.62
N ALA A 74 17.54 -6.32 -10.52
CA ALA A 74 16.50 -5.33 -10.24
C ALA A 74 15.59 -5.77 -9.07
N LEU A 75 15.17 -7.04 -9.02
CA LEU A 75 14.40 -7.61 -7.92
C LEU A 75 15.11 -7.47 -6.58
N GLU A 76 16.38 -7.86 -6.54
CA GLU A 76 17.20 -7.79 -5.33
C GLU A 76 17.47 -6.35 -4.91
N SER A 77 17.85 -5.47 -5.87
CA SER A 77 18.13 -4.06 -5.62
C SER A 77 16.91 -3.29 -5.11
N LEU A 78 15.71 -3.64 -5.59
CA LEU A 78 14.47 -3.03 -5.13
C LEU A 78 14.02 -3.56 -3.77
N ALA A 79 14.66 -4.60 -3.22
CA ALA A 79 14.27 -5.26 -1.97
C ALA A 79 12.76 -5.54 -1.89
N VAL A 80 12.19 -6.06 -2.99
CA VAL A 80 10.73 -6.20 -3.19
C VAL A 80 10.12 -7.06 -2.08
N GLU A 81 10.77 -8.17 -1.74
CA GLU A 81 10.29 -9.09 -0.69
C GLU A 81 10.22 -8.41 0.68
N GLY A 82 11.22 -7.59 1.02
CA GLY A 82 11.22 -6.79 2.24
C GLY A 82 10.06 -5.78 2.27
N LYS A 83 9.75 -5.16 1.13
CA LYS A 83 8.62 -4.22 1.00
C LYS A 83 7.27 -4.90 1.11
N ILE A 84 7.12 -6.10 0.53
CA ILE A 84 5.92 -6.93 0.69
C ILE A 84 5.73 -7.28 2.17
N THR A 85 6.75 -7.83 2.81
CA THR A 85 6.71 -8.23 4.22
C THR A 85 6.37 -7.07 5.13
N PHE A 86 6.96 -5.90 4.87
CA PHE A 86 6.66 -4.68 5.63
C PHE A 86 5.19 -4.25 5.44
N ALA A 87 4.68 -4.23 4.21
CA ALA A 87 3.31 -3.84 3.93
C ALA A 87 2.30 -4.80 4.58
N VAL A 88 2.54 -6.11 4.50
CA VAL A 88 1.72 -7.14 5.18
C VAL A 88 1.70 -6.90 6.69
N LYS A 89 2.87 -6.68 7.30
CA LYS A 89 2.99 -6.43 8.73
C LYS A 89 2.22 -5.18 9.16
N GLN A 90 2.30 -4.10 8.40
CA GLN A 90 1.55 -2.88 8.70
C GLN A 90 0.04 -3.09 8.55
N CYS A 91 -0.40 -3.76 7.49
CA CYS A 91 -1.81 -4.11 7.30
C CYS A 91 -2.36 -4.94 8.48
N GLN A 92 -1.60 -5.93 8.94
CA GLN A 92 -1.96 -6.75 10.11
C GLN A 92 -2.04 -5.93 11.40
N ARG A 93 -1.09 -5.00 11.63
CA ARG A 93 -1.11 -4.11 12.80
C ARG A 93 -2.37 -3.24 12.82
N TYR A 94 -2.73 -2.61 11.69
CA TYR A 94 -3.96 -1.83 11.60
C TYR A 94 -5.21 -2.69 11.79
N SER A 95 -5.24 -3.90 11.24
CA SER A 95 -6.32 -4.87 11.47
C SER A 95 -6.45 -5.24 12.96
N THR A 96 -5.33 -5.40 13.67
CA THR A 96 -5.33 -5.66 15.12
C THR A 96 -5.88 -4.46 15.89
N ILE A 97 -5.53 -3.23 15.50
CA ILE A 97 -6.08 -2.01 16.11
C ILE A 97 -7.59 -1.93 15.87
N LEU A 98 -8.06 -2.27 14.67
CA LEU A 98 -9.49 -2.29 14.35
C LEU A 98 -10.29 -3.28 15.22
N MET A 99 -9.67 -4.36 15.67
CA MET A 99 -10.30 -5.31 16.61
C MET A 99 -10.44 -4.76 18.05
N LEU A 100 -9.76 -3.66 18.38
CA LEU A 100 -9.88 -3.00 19.68
C LEU A 100 -11.10 -2.09 19.76
N PHE A 101 -11.72 -1.74 18.64
CA PHE A 101 -12.91 -0.91 18.65
C PHE A 101 -14.10 -1.67 19.22
N PRO A 102 -14.88 -1.06 20.13
CA PRO A 102 -16.03 -1.70 20.73
C PRO A 102 -17.11 -1.96 19.66
N VAL A 103 -17.86 -3.04 19.84
CA VAL A 103 -19.01 -3.35 18.97
C VAL A 103 -20.23 -2.53 19.41
N ASP A 104 -20.36 -2.30 20.72
CA ASP A 104 -21.46 -1.53 21.31
C ASP A 104 -20.99 -0.13 21.74
N GLU A 105 -21.77 0.89 21.42
CA GLU A 105 -21.49 2.29 21.78
C GLU A 105 -21.40 2.49 23.30
N THR A 106 -22.03 1.61 24.10
CA THR A 106 -22.00 1.67 25.57
C THR A 106 -20.63 1.32 26.17
N GLU A 107 -19.76 0.67 25.39
CA GLU A 107 -18.39 0.31 25.81
C GLU A 107 -17.36 1.38 25.42
N GLU A 108 -17.78 2.47 24.78
CA GLU A 108 -16.89 3.57 24.43
C GLU A 108 -16.42 4.31 25.70
N ASP A 109 -15.12 4.18 25.99
CA ASP A 109 -14.45 4.85 27.10
C ASP A 109 -13.27 5.70 26.60
N ALA A 110 -13.08 6.86 27.19
CA ALA A 110 -11.96 7.75 26.91
C ALA A 110 -10.58 7.10 27.12
N ARG A 111 -10.49 6.11 28.02
CA ARG A 111 -9.26 5.32 28.23
C ARG A 111 -8.98 4.42 27.04
N LEU A 112 -10.02 3.74 26.53
CA LEU A 112 -9.91 2.86 25.35
C LEU A 112 -9.53 3.69 24.12
N LEU A 113 -10.17 4.84 23.90
CA LEU A 113 -9.83 5.76 22.80
C LEU A 113 -8.36 6.18 22.87
N LYS A 114 -7.86 6.54 24.06
CA LYS A 114 -6.45 6.89 24.25
C LYS A 114 -5.52 5.72 23.94
N ARG A 115 -5.90 4.50 24.33
CA ARG A 115 -5.13 3.29 24.01
C ARG A 115 -5.07 3.05 22.50
N ILE A 116 -6.20 3.08 21.80
CA ILE A 116 -6.30 2.93 20.35
C ILE A 116 -5.41 3.97 19.64
N ARG A 117 -5.51 5.24 20.06
CA ARG A 117 -4.68 6.32 19.50
C ARG A 117 -3.18 6.07 19.72
N ASN A 118 -2.78 5.60 20.88
CA ASN A 118 -1.37 5.30 21.17
C ASN A 118 -0.86 4.15 20.32
N GLU A 119 -1.62 3.06 20.17
CA GLU A 119 -1.27 1.92 19.30
C GLU A 119 -1.12 2.37 17.85
N ARG A 120 -2.04 3.21 17.36
CA ARG A 120 -1.96 3.78 16.02
C ARG A 120 -0.68 4.61 15.83
N LEU A 121 -0.36 5.51 16.75
CA LEU A 121 0.85 6.33 16.69
C LEU A 121 2.14 5.48 16.70
N MET A 122 2.14 4.35 17.40
CA MET A 122 3.27 3.40 17.39
C MET A 122 3.44 2.73 16.03
N VAL A 123 2.35 2.48 15.31
CA VAL A 123 2.41 1.94 13.94
C VAL A 123 2.87 3.00 12.95
N GLU A 124 2.30 4.22 13.04
CA GLU A 124 2.67 5.36 12.17
C GLU A 124 4.14 5.76 12.30
N LYS A 125 4.73 5.61 13.48
CA LYS A 125 6.16 5.90 13.71
C LYS A 125 7.10 5.07 12.82
N ASP A 126 6.70 3.85 12.48
CA ASP A 126 7.49 2.95 11.62
C ASP A 126 7.30 3.28 10.12
N GLU A 127 6.38 4.17 9.76
CA GLU A 127 6.11 4.54 8.38
C GLU A 127 7.15 5.56 7.87
N THR A 128 7.91 5.17 6.85
CA THR A 128 9.02 5.99 6.35
C THR A 128 8.66 6.92 5.18
N ILE A 129 7.71 6.53 4.36
CA ILE A 129 7.30 7.29 3.16
C ILE A 129 5.81 7.14 2.92
N LEU A 130 5.09 8.25 2.97
CA LEU A 130 3.68 8.33 2.58
C LEU A 130 3.59 8.68 1.09
N LEU A 131 2.84 7.88 0.32
CA LEU A 131 2.47 8.21 -1.06
C LEU A 131 1.19 9.05 -1.01
N GLU A 132 1.31 10.36 -1.13
CA GLU A 132 0.20 11.30 -0.97
C GLU A 132 -0.99 10.98 -1.89
N CYS A 133 -0.73 10.65 -3.17
CA CYS A 133 -1.80 10.31 -4.11
C CYS A 133 -2.52 9.00 -3.74
N LEU A 134 -1.80 8.02 -3.19
CA LEU A 134 -2.39 6.76 -2.73
C LEU A 134 -3.22 6.99 -1.46
N ASP A 135 -2.75 7.84 -0.55
CA ASP A 135 -3.50 8.21 0.65
C ASP A 135 -4.83 8.88 0.28
N VAL A 136 -4.80 9.86 -0.65
CA VAL A 136 -6.02 10.50 -1.19
C VAL A 136 -6.94 9.49 -1.89
N PHE A 137 -6.37 8.53 -2.63
CA PHE A 137 -7.17 7.46 -3.25
C PHE A 137 -7.87 6.59 -2.20
N CYS A 138 -7.16 6.21 -1.13
CA CYS A 138 -7.73 5.42 -0.03
C CYS A 138 -8.76 6.23 0.77
N HIS A 139 -8.52 7.54 0.98
CA HIS A 139 -9.50 8.45 1.56
C HIS A 139 -10.80 8.47 0.74
N ASN A 140 -10.72 8.67 -0.58
CA ASN A 140 -11.90 8.67 -1.44
C ASN A 140 -12.67 7.34 -1.37
N LYS A 141 -11.96 6.21 -1.32
CA LYS A 141 -12.59 4.89 -1.14
C LYS A 141 -13.29 4.77 0.21
N GLN A 142 -12.75 5.40 1.26
CA GLN A 142 -13.38 5.42 2.56
C GLN A 142 -14.61 6.32 2.57
N CYS A 143 -14.55 7.52 1.95
CA CYS A 143 -15.70 8.40 1.80
C CYS A 143 -16.88 7.70 1.10
N VAL A 144 -16.61 6.95 0.02
CA VAL A 144 -17.66 6.14 -0.65
C VAL A 144 -18.25 5.08 0.30
N ALA A 145 -17.40 4.38 1.05
CA ALA A 145 -17.85 3.34 1.99
C ALA A 145 -18.72 3.90 3.14
N GLU A 146 -18.50 5.15 3.51
CA GLU A 146 -19.23 5.86 4.58
C GLU A 146 -20.39 6.73 4.04
N GLY A 147 -20.65 6.72 2.73
CA GLY A 147 -21.69 7.55 2.10
C GLY A 147 -21.40 9.05 2.10
N ARG A 148 -20.12 9.44 2.26
CA ARG A 148 -19.64 10.84 2.29
C ARG A 148 -18.99 11.23 0.97
N GLU A 149 -19.70 11.06 -0.14
CA GLU A 149 -19.14 11.30 -1.48
C GLU A 149 -18.76 12.78 -1.72
N ASP A 150 -19.38 13.70 -1.01
CA ASP A 150 -19.08 15.15 -1.09
C ASP A 150 -17.69 15.51 -0.55
N ASP A 151 -17.12 14.66 0.32
CA ASP A 151 -15.78 14.84 0.88
C ASP A 151 -14.67 14.30 -0.03
N MET A 152 -15.02 13.77 -1.20
CA MET A 152 -14.06 13.17 -2.12
C MET A 152 -13.18 14.22 -2.79
N VAL A 153 -11.87 13.92 -2.82
CA VAL A 153 -10.86 14.75 -3.46
C VAL A 153 -10.65 14.32 -4.92
N LYS A 154 -10.69 15.24 -5.85
CA LYS A 154 -10.51 14.95 -7.29
C LYS A 154 -9.05 14.66 -7.61
N LEU A 155 -8.76 13.43 -8.02
CA LEU A 155 -7.47 13.01 -8.57
C LEU A 155 -7.50 13.10 -10.10
N THR A 156 -6.42 13.60 -10.69
CA THR A 156 -6.21 13.52 -12.14
C THR A 156 -5.92 12.07 -12.56
N PHE A 157 -6.03 11.78 -13.85
CA PHE A 157 -5.71 10.44 -14.38
C PHE A 157 -4.28 10.00 -14.04
N ILE A 158 -3.29 10.90 -14.17
CA ILE A 158 -1.89 10.61 -13.85
C ILE A 158 -1.69 10.37 -12.36
N GLU A 159 -2.24 11.22 -11.49
CA GLU A 159 -2.19 11.04 -10.03
C GLU A 159 -2.81 9.71 -9.61
N ARG A 160 -3.89 9.28 -10.27
CA ARG A 160 -4.57 8.01 -9.98
C ARG A 160 -3.77 6.78 -10.43
N TRP A 161 -3.10 6.82 -11.59
CA TRP A 161 -2.43 5.66 -12.18
C TRP A 161 -0.93 5.61 -11.89
N VAL A 162 -0.27 6.75 -11.76
CA VAL A 162 1.17 6.82 -11.50
C VAL A 162 1.45 7.25 -10.08
N GLY A 163 0.80 8.32 -9.60
CA GLY A 163 1.02 8.88 -8.27
C GLY A 163 0.63 7.94 -7.12
N CYS A 164 -0.28 6.98 -7.36
CA CYS A 164 -0.60 5.95 -6.37
C CYS A 164 0.53 4.93 -6.15
N TYR A 165 1.50 4.83 -7.05
CA TYR A 165 2.56 3.84 -6.98
C TYR A 165 3.96 4.44 -6.82
N PHE A 166 4.14 5.67 -7.29
CA PHE A 166 5.41 6.38 -7.25
C PHE A 166 5.27 7.68 -6.43
N PRO A 167 6.34 8.10 -5.72
CA PRO A 167 6.31 9.32 -4.94
C PRO A 167 6.13 10.54 -5.88
N MET A 168 4.91 11.03 -5.95
CA MET A 168 4.54 12.27 -6.62
C MET A 168 3.86 13.18 -5.62
N ALA A 169 4.27 14.43 -5.57
CA ALA A 169 3.61 15.43 -4.74
C ALA A 169 2.19 15.66 -5.27
N TYR A 170 1.21 15.49 -4.40
CA TYR A 170 -0.17 15.86 -4.68
C TYR A 170 -0.28 17.40 -4.69
N LYS A 171 -0.57 17.96 -5.85
CA LYS A 171 -0.86 19.40 -5.96
C LYS A 171 -2.27 19.65 -5.45
N LYS A 172 -2.40 20.03 -4.17
CA LYS A 172 -3.66 20.51 -3.61
C LYS A 172 -4.17 21.66 -4.49
N LYS A 173 -5.15 21.39 -5.36
CA LYS A 173 -5.81 22.45 -6.11
C LYS A 173 -6.53 23.31 -5.08
N ALA A 174 -6.14 24.57 -4.99
CA ALA A 174 -6.91 25.55 -4.23
C ALA A 174 -8.35 25.53 -4.76
N ALA A 175 -9.28 25.27 -3.85
CA ALA A 175 -10.71 25.31 -4.13
C ALA A 175 -11.16 26.74 -4.39
#